data_2e2f3c603b6a5a636096950be824b6e1
#
_entry.id   2e2f3c603b6a5a636096950be824b6e1
#
_cell.length_a   1.000
_cell.length_b   1.000
_cell.length_c   1.000
_cell.angle_alpha   90.00
_cell.angle_beta   90.00
_cell.angle_gamma   90.00
#
_symmetry.space_group_name_H-M   'P 1'
#
loop_
_entity.id
_entity.type
_entity.pdbx_description
1 polymer ?
#
loop_
_entity_poly.entity_id
_entity_poly.type
_entity_poly.pdbx_seq_one_letter_code
_entity_poly.pdbx_strand_id
1 'polypeptide(L)'
;MSYNTLRRFAEMYCGVKTMPEGTLLNILAQGLGLGGTYMLLTMYQQNDRKKLLLRKLCADALWGIHYVCLGAAAGAIPNIMGVFRETVFMNNDKKWAKSPLWPAVFIIISWILAIISWKSALSLLPMCASTLVTVSLWVRSPRLTRLLTVPVCTAFIIYDLFVGSYAGIINETISLVSIIIAFFRNDYKGHSADAE
;
A
#
# COMPACT_ATOMS: atom_id res chain seq x y z
N MET A 1 20.18 -3.62 16.94
CA MET A 1 20.48 -4.65 15.90
C MET A 1 21.07 -3.92 14.70
N SER A 2 22.25 -4.31 14.21
CA SER A 2 22.92 -3.60 13.11
C SER A 2 22.15 -3.83 11.79
N TYR A 3 22.08 -2.81 10.91
CA TYR A 3 21.50 -2.91 9.57
C TYR A 3 22.01 -4.13 8.78
N ASN A 4 23.33 -4.41 8.88
CA ASN A 4 23.94 -5.58 8.24
C ASN A 4 23.40 -6.92 8.77
N THR A 5 22.96 -6.96 10.02
CA THR A 5 22.35 -8.15 10.63
C THR A 5 20.93 -8.35 10.09
N LEU A 6 20.14 -7.29 10.02
CA LEU A 6 18.79 -7.33 9.42
C LEU A 6 18.85 -7.72 7.94
N ARG A 7 19.80 -7.17 7.21
CA ARG A 7 20.04 -7.50 5.80
C ARG A 7 20.37 -8.98 5.60
N ARG A 8 21.32 -9.53 6.37
CA ARG A 8 21.65 -10.96 6.31
C ARG A 8 20.45 -11.85 6.67
N PHE A 9 19.65 -11.42 7.65
CA PHE A 9 18.40 -12.10 7.99
C PHE A 9 17.41 -12.08 6.82
N ALA A 10 17.22 -10.92 6.16
CA ALA A 10 16.36 -10.79 5.00
C ALA A 10 16.82 -11.67 3.82
N GLU A 11 18.13 -11.69 3.55
CA GLU A 11 18.71 -12.54 2.50
C GLU A 11 18.57 -14.04 2.82
N MET A 12 18.81 -14.42 4.06
CA MET A 12 18.83 -15.81 4.50
C MET A 12 17.43 -16.42 4.69
N TYR A 13 16.51 -15.68 5.30
CA TYR A 13 15.16 -16.19 5.62
C TYR A 13 14.07 -15.75 4.66
N CYS A 14 14.27 -14.66 3.92
CA CYS A 14 13.26 -14.09 3.03
C CYS A 14 13.61 -14.25 1.55
N GLY A 15 14.81 -14.68 1.21
CA GLY A 15 15.28 -14.80 -0.18
C GLY A 15 15.25 -13.46 -0.93
N VAL A 16 15.14 -12.34 -0.22
CA VAL A 16 15.14 -11.00 -0.79
C VAL A 16 16.59 -10.53 -0.89
N LYS A 17 17.10 -10.44 -2.11
CA LYS A 17 18.43 -9.87 -2.37
C LYS A 17 18.33 -8.36 -2.27
N THR A 18 18.54 -7.81 -1.07
CA THR A 18 18.54 -6.36 -0.88
C THR A 18 19.71 -5.72 -1.63
N MET A 19 19.42 -4.66 -2.36
CA MET A 19 20.47 -3.92 -3.09
C MET A 19 21.42 -3.22 -2.10
N PRO A 20 22.73 -3.12 -2.41
CA PRO A 20 23.66 -2.35 -1.60
C PRO A 20 23.20 -0.90 -1.48
N GLU A 21 23.31 -0.34 -0.27
CA GLU A 21 23.07 1.09 -0.07
C GLU A 21 24.03 1.91 -0.95
N GLY A 22 23.52 3.00 -1.52
CA GLY A 22 24.32 3.91 -2.37
C GLY A 22 24.46 3.49 -3.83
N THR A 23 23.87 2.37 -4.26
CA THR A 23 23.77 2.10 -5.70
C THR A 23 22.82 3.11 -6.35
N LEU A 24 23.14 3.56 -7.58
CA LEU A 24 22.25 4.47 -8.32
C LEU A 24 20.81 3.95 -8.38
N LEU A 25 20.64 2.64 -8.56
CA LEU A 25 19.31 2.01 -8.61
C LEU A 25 18.56 2.10 -7.28
N ASN A 26 19.25 1.98 -6.14
CA ASN A 26 18.63 2.15 -4.82
C ASN A 26 18.20 3.61 -4.61
N ILE A 27 19.06 4.57 -4.94
CA ILE A 27 18.74 6.00 -4.85
C ILE A 27 17.52 6.35 -5.71
N LEU A 28 17.48 5.85 -6.95
CA LEU A 28 16.34 6.04 -7.84
C LEU A 28 15.07 5.38 -7.27
N ALA A 29 15.17 4.18 -6.71
CA ALA A 29 14.06 3.50 -6.06
C ALA A 29 13.48 4.34 -4.92
N GLN A 30 14.33 4.82 -4.00
CA GLN A 30 13.87 5.67 -2.89
C GLN A 30 13.22 6.97 -3.38
N GLY A 31 13.79 7.60 -4.42
CA GLY A 31 13.20 8.78 -5.06
C GLY A 31 11.81 8.52 -5.64
N LEU A 32 11.62 7.38 -6.31
CA LEU A 32 10.31 6.94 -6.83
C LEU A 32 9.30 6.71 -5.69
N GLY A 33 9.74 6.08 -4.59
CA GLY A 33 8.92 5.90 -3.40
C GLY A 33 8.47 7.23 -2.78
N LEU A 34 9.36 8.20 -2.64
CA LEU A 34 9.01 9.55 -2.19
C LEU A 34 8.03 10.25 -3.13
N GLY A 35 8.20 10.08 -4.45
CA GLY A 35 7.23 10.54 -5.45
C GLY A 35 5.85 9.89 -5.26
N GLY A 36 5.81 8.59 -4.99
CA GLY A 36 4.58 7.85 -4.64
C GLY A 36 3.92 8.40 -3.38
N THR A 37 4.71 8.66 -2.32
CA THR A 37 4.23 9.29 -1.08
C THR A 37 3.60 10.66 -1.36
N TYR A 38 4.26 11.51 -2.16
CA TYR A 38 3.70 12.81 -2.55
C TYR A 38 2.35 12.67 -3.26
N MET A 39 2.23 11.71 -4.19
CA MET A 39 0.96 11.43 -4.87
C MET A 39 -0.13 10.99 -3.90
N LEU A 40 0.18 10.14 -2.91
CA LEU A 40 -0.76 9.71 -1.87
C LEU A 40 -1.21 10.89 -0.99
N LEU A 41 -0.29 11.75 -0.54
CA LEU A 41 -0.64 12.92 0.27
C LEU A 41 -1.56 13.87 -0.48
N THR A 42 -1.30 14.09 -1.78
CA THR A 42 -2.15 14.94 -2.61
C THR A 42 -3.49 14.28 -2.99
N MET A 43 -3.57 12.94 -2.95
CA MET A 43 -4.81 12.20 -3.15
C MET A 43 -5.86 12.54 -2.09
N TYR A 44 -5.46 12.58 -0.81
CA TYR A 44 -6.37 12.87 0.30
C TYR A 44 -6.96 14.29 0.27
N GLN A 45 -6.37 15.20 -0.52
CA GLN A 45 -6.85 16.56 -0.71
C GLN A 45 -7.89 16.69 -1.85
N GLN A 46 -8.19 15.59 -2.56
CA GLN A 46 -9.13 15.62 -3.66
C GLN A 46 -10.56 15.38 -3.19
N ASN A 47 -11.47 16.29 -3.56
CA ASN A 47 -12.91 16.13 -3.36
C ASN A 47 -13.57 15.32 -4.49
N ASP A 48 -12.97 15.31 -5.67
CA ASP A 48 -13.45 14.54 -6.82
C ASP A 48 -12.89 13.11 -6.77
N ARG A 49 -13.81 12.13 -6.75
CA ARG A 49 -13.47 10.71 -6.69
C ARG A 49 -12.58 10.25 -7.87
N LYS A 50 -12.85 10.73 -9.09
CA LYS A 50 -12.05 10.33 -10.25
C LYS A 50 -10.61 10.86 -10.14
N LYS A 51 -10.46 12.11 -9.70
CA LYS A 51 -9.14 12.72 -9.45
C LYS A 51 -8.40 12.01 -8.30
N LEU A 52 -9.12 11.63 -7.23
CA LEU A 52 -8.58 10.86 -6.12
C LEU A 52 -8.03 9.53 -6.61
N LEU A 53 -8.84 8.74 -7.33
CA LEU A 53 -8.42 7.45 -7.85
C LEU A 53 -7.29 7.56 -8.88
N LEU A 54 -7.28 8.62 -9.71
CA LEU A 54 -6.18 8.87 -10.65
C LEU A 54 -4.86 9.11 -9.92
N ARG A 55 -4.86 9.91 -8.84
CA ARG A 55 -3.66 10.13 -8.02
C ARG A 55 -3.20 8.87 -7.31
N LYS A 56 -4.16 8.06 -6.82
CA LYS A 56 -3.86 6.74 -6.27
C LYS A 56 -3.21 5.83 -7.30
N LEU A 57 -3.75 5.78 -8.52
CA LEU A 57 -3.20 5.03 -9.63
C LEU A 57 -1.74 5.44 -9.94
N CYS A 58 -1.47 6.75 -10.01
CA CYS A 58 -0.11 7.26 -10.18
C CYS A 58 0.81 6.86 -9.02
N ALA A 59 0.31 6.93 -7.79
CA ALA A 59 1.04 6.49 -6.61
C ALA A 59 1.38 5.00 -6.68
N ASP A 60 0.39 4.15 -6.99
CA ASP A 60 0.60 2.71 -7.09
C ASP A 60 1.56 2.34 -8.23
N ALA A 61 1.54 3.08 -9.35
CA ALA A 61 2.52 2.90 -10.41
C ALA A 61 3.95 3.21 -9.93
N LEU A 62 4.15 4.33 -9.23
CA LEU A 62 5.45 4.71 -8.68
C LEU A 62 5.93 3.71 -7.62
N TRP A 63 5.05 3.27 -6.72
CA TRP A 63 5.35 2.26 -5.71
C TRP A 63 5.64 0.90 -6.33
N GLY A 64 4.91 0.52 -7.38
CA GLY A 64 5.18 -0.71 -8.13
C GLY A 64 6.60 -0.72 -8.70
N ILE A 65 7.01 0.37 -9.37
CA ILE A 65 8.37 0.51 -9.92
C ILE A 65 9.41 0.55 -8.80
N HIS A 66 9.16 1.26 -7.70
CA HIS A 66 10.02 1.30 -6.51
C HIS A 66 10.35 -0.11 -6.00
N TYR A 67 9.33 -0.94 -5.74
CA TYR A 67 9.56 -2.30 -5.26
C TYR A 67 10.20 -3.22 -6.30
N VAL A 68 9.92 -3.03 -7.59
CA VAL A 68 10.64 -3.74 -8.66
C VAL A 68 12.13 -3.39 -8.63
N CYS A 69 12.48 -2.12 -8.49
CA CYS A 69 13.87 -1.67 -8.37
C CYS A 69 14.57 -2.24 -7.13
N LEU A 70 13.84 -2.46 -6.03
CA LEU A 70 14.37 -3.12 -4.83
C LEU A 70 14.44 -4.66 -4.94
N GLY A 71 13.95 -5.25 -6.04
CA GLY A 71 13.84 -6.70 -6.18
C GLY A 71 12.77 -7.34 -5.27
N ALA A 72 11.86 -6.53 -4.73
CA ALA A 72 10.84 -6.88 -3.75
C ALA A 72 9.49 -7.20 -4.44
N ALA A 73 9.42 -8.33 -5.16
CA ALA A 73 8.24 -8.71 -5.94
C ALA A 73 6.94 -8.74 -5.12
N ALA A 74 6.99 -9.21 -3.87
CA ALA A 74 5.82 -9.25 -3.00
C ALA A 74 5.24 -7.85 -2.68
N GLY A 75 6.08 -6.81 -2.62
CA GLY A 75 5.64 -5.42 -2.51
C GLY A 75 5.18 -4.83 -3.86
N ALA A 76 5.79 -5.25 -4.97
CA ALA A 76 5.45 -4.76 -6.30
C ALA A 76 4.06 -5.23 -6.77
N ILE A 77 3.71 -6.50 -6.56
CA ILE A 77 2.46 -7.12 -7.04
C ILE A 77 1.22 -6.34 -6.58
N PRO A 78 1.01 -6.04 -5.28
CA PRO A 78 -0.18 -5.32 -4.83
C PRO A 78 -0.29 -3.93 -5.44
N ASN A 79 0.81 -3.25 -5.68
CA ASN A 79 0.82 -1.92 -6.29
C ASN A 79 0.51 -1.99 -7.78
N ILE A 80 1.09 -2.94 -8.52
CA ILE A 80 0.77 -3.17 -9.93
C ILE A 80 -0.72 -3.53 -10.07
N MET A 81 -1.23 -4.42 -9.23
CA MET A 81 -2.66 -4.76 -9.19
C MET A 81 -3.52 -3.57 -8.80
N GLY A 82 -3.00 -2.65 -7.97
CA GLY A 82 -3.62 -1.38 -7.64
C GLY A 82 -3.91 -0.52 -8.87
N VAL A 83 -2.95 -0.39 -9.79
CA VAL A 83 -3.15 0.37 -11.04
C VAL A 83 -4.35 -0.15 -11.83
N PHE A 84 -4.51 -1.47 -11.96
CA PHE A 84 -5.67 -2.05 -12.63
C PHE A 84 -6.97 -1.85 -11.81
N ARG A 85 -6.90 -2.04 -10.50
CA ARG A 85 -8.03 -1.86 -9.60
C ARG A 85 -8.56 -0.42 -9.63
N GLU A 86 -7.70 0.60 -9.49
CA GLU A 86 -8.09 2.00 -9.56
C GLU A 86 -8.68 2.34 -10.93
N THR A 87 -8.14 1.78 -12.01
CA THR A 87 -8.69 1.96 -13.36
C THR A 87 -10.13 1.44 -13.46
N VAL A 88 -10.42 0.27 -12.92
CA VAL A 88 -11.79 -0.27 -12.86
C VAL A 88 -12.68 0.60 -11.96
N PHE A 89 -12.21 0.92 -10.76
CA PHE A 89 -13.00 1.68 -9.77
C PHE A 89 -13.26 3.13 -10.17
N MET A 90 -12.38 3.73 -10.97
CA MET A 90 -12.56 5.05 -11.56
C MET A 90 -13.66 5.07 -12.63
N ASN A 91 -13.88 3.94 -13.30
CA ASN A 91 -14.92 3.77 -14.34
C ASN A 91 -16.20 3.10 -13.80
N ASN A 92 -16.44 3.13 -12.50
CA ASN A 92 -17.57 2.45 -11.86
C ASN A 92 -18.96 3.03 -12.23
N ASP A 93 -19.02 4.11 -13.00
CA ASP A 93 -20.21 4.61 -13.69
C ASP A 93 -20.61 3.73 -14.89
N LYS A 94 -19.67 3.00 -15.48
CA LYS A 94 -19.90 2.13 -16.63
C LYS A 94 -20.40 0.75 -16.21
N LYS A 95 -21.29 0.15 -17.01
CA LYS A 95 -21.93 -1.14 -16.73
C LYS A 95 -20.93 -2.26 -16.43
N TRP A 96 -19.81 -2.33 -17.16
CA TRP A 96 -18.79 -3.38 -17.01
C TRP A 96 -18.01 -3.26 -15.69
N ALA A 97 -17.76 -2.03 -15.20
CA ALA A 97 -16.96 -1.78 -13.99
C ALA A 97 -17.79 -1.77 -12.70
N LYS A 98 -19.13 -1.82 -12.81
CA LYS A 98 -20.07 -1.75 -11.67
C LYS A 98 -20.25 -3.10 -10.96
N SER A 99 -19.77 -4.17 -11.56
CA SER A 99 -19.96 -5.53 -11.03
C SER A 99 -19.29 -5.71 -9.66
N PRO A 100 -19.99 -6.28 -8.65
CA PRO A 100 -19.42 -6.59 -7.36
C PRO A 100 -18.38 -7.73 -7.39
N LEU A 101 -18.20 -8.38 -8.54
CA LEU A 101 -17.20 -9.43 -8.72
C LEU A 101 -15.76 -8.86 -8.84
N TRP A 102 -15.59 -7.59 -9.22
CA TRP A 102 -14.27 -7.00 -9.43
C TRP A 102 -13.35 -7.06 -8.20
N PRO A 103 -13.80 -6.73 -6.98
CA PRO A 103 -12.95 -6.89 -5.79
C PRO A 103 -12.47 -8.33 -5.60
N ALA A 104 -13.35 -9.30 -5.78
CA ALA A 104 -13.00 -10.72 -5.66
C ALA A 104 -11.98 -11.13 -6.72
N VAL A 105 -12.15 -10.70 -7.98
CA VAL A 105 -11.19 -10.94 -9.07
C VAL A 105 -9.82 -10.38 -8.72
N PHE A 106 -9.72 -9.13 -8.25
CA PHE A 106 -8.44 -8.53 -7.87
C PHE A 106 -7.79 -9.26 -6.69
N ILE A 107 -8.56 -9.66 -5.69
CA ILE A 107 -8.05 -10.42 -4.54
C ILE A 107 -7.52 -11.78 -5.01
N ILE A 108 -8.30 -12.53 -5.76
CA ILE A 108 -7.93 -13.87 -6.25
C ILE A 108 -6.65 -13.80 -7.10
N ILE A 109 -6.59 -12.88 -8.08
CA ILE A 109 -5.40 -12.73 -8.93
C ILE A 109 -4.18 -12.35 -8.09
N SER A 110 -4.32 -11.41 -7.15
CA SER A 110 -3.22 -11.00 -6.25
C SER A 110 -2.69 -12.19 -5.44
N TRP A 111 -3.57 -13.03 -4.90
CA TRP A 111 -3.16 -14.22 -4.14
C TRP A 111 -2.52 -15.29 -5.02
N ILE A 112 -3.01 -15.52 -6.24
CA ILE A 112 -2.37 -16.43 -7.19
C ILE A 112 -0.95 -15.95 -7.50
N LEU A 113 -0.77 -14.66 -7.80
CA LEU A 113 0.54 -14.09 -8.07
C LEU A 113 1.47 -14.15 -6.84
N ALA A 114 0.92 -13.98 -5.64
CA ALA A 114 1.66 -14.12 -4.39
C ALA A 114 2.17 -15.54 -4.17
N ILE A 115 1.34 -16.54 -4.46
CA ILE A 115 1.71 -17.96 -4.34
C ILE A 115 2.80 -18.30 -5.36
N ILE A 116 2.66 -17.85 -6.61
CA ILE A 116 3.65 -18.10 -7.67
C ILE A 116 5.00 -17.44 -7.34
N SER A 117 4.96 -16.24 -6.76
CA SER A 117 6.16 -15.45 -6.39
C SER A 117 6.62 -15.68 -4.95
N TRP A 118 6.15 -16.73 -4.31
CA TRP A 118 6.44 -17.02 -2.90
C TRP A 118 7.94 -17.17 -2.65
N LYS A 119 8.46 -16.38 -1.74
CA LYS A 119 9.85 -16.47 -1.27
C LYS A 119 9.94 -16.72 0.23
N SER A 120 9.01 -16.19 1.00
CA SER A 120 8.99 -16.29 2.46
C SER A 120 7.62 -15.92 3.03
N ALA A 121 7.41 -16.21 4.32
CA ALA A 121 6.21 -15.82 5.04
C ALA A 121 5.97 -14.29 5.05
N LEU A 122 7.03 -13.48 4.94
CA LEU A 122 6.91 -12.02 4.84
C LEU A 122 6.18 -11.55 3.58
N SER A 123 6.16 -12.36 2.52
CA SER A 123 5.39 -12.08 1.29
C SER A 123 3.88 -12.02 1.55
N LEU A 124 3.40 -12.62 2.66
CA LEU A 124 1.98 -12.54 3.05
C LEU A 124 1.56 -11.13 3.49
N LEU A 125 2.47 -10.36 4.10
CA LEU A 125 2.14 -9.04 4.65
C LEU A 125 1.58 -8.08 3.58
N PRO A 126 2.26 -7.84 2.44
CA PRO A 126 1.73 -7.00 1.38
C PRO A 126 0.43 -7.55 0.77
N MET A 127 0.27 -8.88 0.72
CA MET A 127 -0.93 -9.50 0.15
C MET A 127 -2.16 -9.33 1.05
N CYS A 128 -2.01 -9.57 2.35
CA CYS A 128 -3.06 -9.30 3.33
C CYS A 128 -3.43 -7.80 3.33
N ALA A 129 -2.43 -6.92 3.31
CA ALA A 129 -2.63 -5.49 3.23
C ALA A 129 -3.40 -5.10 1.96
N SER A 130 -3.02 -5.61 0.78
CA SER A 130 -3.71 -5.37 -0.49
C SER A 130 -5.18 -5.84 -0.47
N THR A 131 -5.45 -6.96 0.18
CA THR A 131 -6.82 -7.47 0.38
C THR A 131 -7.65 -6.48 1.20
N LEU A 132 -7.12 -6.01 2.32
CA LEU A 132 -7.78 -5.02 3.18
C LEU A 132 -8.04 -3.70 2.45
N VAL A 133 -7.06 -3.21 1.68
CA VAL A 133 -7.21 -2.00 0.85
C VAL A 133 -8.30 -2.19 -0.20
N THR A 134 -8.33 -3.34 -0.88
CA THR A 134 -9.34 -3.62 -1.91
C THR A 134 -10.75 -3.59 -1.32
N VAL A 135 -10.96 -4.25 -0.19
CA VAL A 135 -12.23 -4.24 0.54
C VAL A 135 -12.61 -2.82 0.99
N SER A 136 -11.68 -2.09 1.56
CA SER A 136 -11.86 -0.71 2.04
C SER A 136 -12.31 0.23 0.91
N LEU A 137 -11.64 0.19 -0.23
CA LEU A 137 -11.98 1.03 -1.38
C LEU A 137 -13.32 0.64 -2.02
N TRP A 138 -13.73 -0.62 -1.93
CA TRP A 138 -15.03 -1.07 -2.43
C TRP A 138 -16.18 -0.60 -1.55
N VAL A 139 -16.10 -0.80 -0.25
CA VAL A 139 -17.18 -0.49 0.72
C VAL A 139 -17.41 1.01 0.86
N ARG A 140 -16.45 1.87 0.52
CA ARG A 140 -16.54 3.35 0.52
C ARG A 140 -16.92 3.97 1.87
N SER A 141 -16.77 3.25 2.99
CA SER A 141 -17.00 3.78 4.32
C SER A 141 -15.74 4.43 4.88
N PRO A 142 -15.75 5.74 5.21
CA PRO A 142 -14.57 6.41 5.77
C PRO A 142 -14.08 5.81 7.09
N ARG A 143 -15.01 5.37 7.97
CA ARG A 143 -14.65 4.70 9.24
C ARG A 143 -13.95 3.38 8.99
N LEU A 144 -14.51 2.54 8.12
CA LEU A 144 -13.93 1.25 7.78
C LEU A 144 -12.57 1.43 7.09
N THR A 145 -12.44 2.42 6.21
CA THR A 145 -11.16 2.73 5.56
C THR A 145 -10.09 3.06 6.60
N ARG A 146 -10.37 3.95 7.55
CA ARG A 146 -9.43 4.28 8.64
C ARG A 146 -9.05 3.06 9.48
N LEU A 147 -10.05 2.26 9.88
CA LEU A 147 -9.84 1.07 10.70
C LEU A 147 -8.97 0.03 9.98
N LEU A 148 -9.26 -0.23 8.71
CA LEU A 148 -8.50 -1.21 7.90
C LEU A 148 -7.12 -0.69 7.49
N THR A 149 -6.90 0.62 7.43
CA THR A 149 -5.59 1.17 7.07
C THR A 149 -4.55 0.99 8.19
N VAL A 150 -4.95 0.92 9.46
CA VAL A 150 -4.01 0.68 10.57
C VAL A 150 -3.25 -0.64 10.40
N PRO A 151 -3.90 -1.81 10.26
CA PRO A 151 -3.18 -3.07 10.01
C PRO A 151 -2.46 -3.09 8.67
N VAL A 152 -2.95 -2.37 7.65
CA VAL A 152 -2.27 -2.21 6.36
C VAL A 152 -0.92 -1.52 6.53
N CYS A 153 -0.88 -0.35 7.16
CA CYS A 153 0.35 0.39 7.40
C CYS A 153 1.33 -0.42 8.27
N THR A 154 0.84 -1.10 9.31
CA THR A 154 1.66 -1.94 10.17
C THR A 154 2.32 -3.09 9.38
N ALA A 155 1.55 -3.75 8.53
CA ALA A 155 2.05 -4.84 7.68
C ALA A 155 3.13 -4.34 6.69
N PHE A 156 2.90 -3.18 6.06
CA PHE A 156 3.89 -2.60 5.16
C PHE A 156 5.13 -2.09 5.89
N ILE A 157 5.03 -1.46 7.06
CA ILE A 157 6.20 -1.06 7.85
C ILE A 157 7.09 -2.27 8.16
N ILE A 158 6.49 -3.37 8.62
CA ILE A 158 7.24 -4.59 8.90
C ILE A 158 7.93 -5.09 7.62
N TYR A 159 7.19 -5.19 6.51
CA TYR A 159 7.75 -5.63 5.24
C TYR A 159 8.89 -4.72 4.75
N ASP A 160 8.71 -3.42 4.79
CA ASP A 160 9.66 -2.40 4.32
C ASP A 160 10.96 -2.39 5.10
N LEU A 161 10.92 -2.69 6.41
CA LEU A 161 12.11 -2.88 7.24
C LEU A 161 13.00 -4.02 6.70
N PHE A 162 12.40 -5.10 6.21
CA PHE A 162 13.14 -6.25 5.69
C PHE A 162 13.63 -6.05 4.25
N VAL A 163 12.91 -5.29 3.43
CA VAL A 163 13.32 -5.06 2.03
C VAL A 163 14.16 -3.80 1.83
N GLY A 164 14.38 -3.00 2.90
CA GLY A 164 15.16 -1.77 2.85
C GLY A 164 14.44 -0.62 2.13
N SER A 165 13.12 -0.57 2.20
CA SER A 165 12.30 0.50 1.63
C SER A 165 12.13 1.65 2.62
N TYR A 166 13.12 2.53 2.74
CA TYR A 166 13.05 3.69 3.63
C TYR A 166 11.90 4.63 3.29
N ALA A 167 11.67 4.87 1.99
CA ALA A 167 10.54 5.66 1.53
C ALA A 167 9.20 5.05 1.97
N GLY A 168 9.08 3.71 1.96
CA GLY A 168 7.90 2.99 2.45
C GLY A 168 7.68 3.20 3.93
N ILE A 169 8.71 3.04 4.76
CA ILE A 169 8.62 3.27 6.21
C ILE A 169 8.13 4.69 6.51
N ILE A 170 8.69 5.69 5.82
CA ILE A 170 8.27 7.09 5.97
C ILE A 170 6.80 7.26 5.57
N ASN A 171 6.40 6.73 4.42
CA ASN A 171 5.02 6.81 3.94
C ASN A 171 4.01 6.23 4.93
N GLU A 172 4.27 5.01 5.39
CA GLU A 172 3.36 4.30 6.29
C GLU A 172 3.31 4.95 7.68
N THR A 173 4.43 5.48 8.17
CA THR A 173 4.47 6.22 9.43
C THR A 173 3.65 7.50 9.35
N ILE A 174 3.78 8.29 8.29
CA ILE A 174 2.98 9.49 8.06
C ILE A 174 1.50 9.13 7.95
N SER A 175 1.18 8.05 7.24
CA SER A 175 -0.19 7.56 7.09
C SER A 175 -0.80 7.17 8.44
N LEU A 176 -0.10 6.42 9.28
CA LEU A 176 -0.54 6.04 10.62
C LEU A 176 -0.81 7.28 11.50
N VAL A 177 0.12 8.23 11.54
CA VAL A 177 -0.07 9.48 12.30
C VAL A 177 -1.31 10.23 11.81
N SER A 178 -1.47 10.35 10.50
CA SER A 178 -2.64 11.01 9.90
C SER A 178 -3.96 10.32 10.27
N ILE A 179 -3.99 9.00 10.29
CA ILE A 179 -5.17 8.21 10.67
C ILE A 179 -5.51 8.39 12.14
N ILE A 180 -4.50 8.34 13.02
CA ILE A 180 -4.69 8.56 14.46
C ILE A 180 -5.28 9.94 14.71
N ILE A 181 -4.75 10.98 14.08
CA ILE A 181 -5.28 12.35 14.19
C ILE A 181 -6.72 12.41 13.67
N ALA A 182 -7.01 11.80 12.51
CA ALA A 182 -8.34 11.78 11.93
C ALA A 182 -9.36 11.03 12.82
N PHE A 183 -8.95 9.95 13.46
CA PHE A 183 -9.77 9.19 14.40
C PHE A 183 -10.17 10.05 15.61
N PHE A 184 -9.21 10.69 16.27
CA PHE A 184 -9.49 11.57 17.41
C PHE A 184 -10.34 12.78 17.02
N ARG A 185 -10.13 13.34 15.84
CA ARG A 185 -10.86 14.54 15.39
C ARG A 185 -12.30 14.25 14.99
N ASN A 186 -12.54 13.15 14.25
CA ASN A 186 -13.81 12.90 13.59
C ASN A 186 -14.66 11.84 14.28
N ASP A 187 -14.05 10.82 14.89
CA ASP A 187 -14.78 9.67 15.43
C ASP A 187 -14.99 9.81 16.94
N TYR A 188 -14.07 10.43 17.68
CA TYR A 188 -14.23 10.65 19.13
C TYR A 188 -15.14 11.83 19.42
N LYS A 189 -14.99 12.98 18.73
CA LYS A 189 -15.85 14.16 18.93
C LYS A 189 -17.29 13.98 18.43
N GLY A 190 -17.53 13.13 17.41
CA GLY A 190 -18.88 12.85 16.92
C GLY A 190 -19.73 12.10 17.93
N HIS A 191 -19.16 11.23 18.78
CA HIS A 191 -19.90 10.51 19.81
C HIS A 191 -20.30 11.37 21.00
N SER A 192 -19.59 12.49 21.23
CA SER A 192 -19.93 13.43 22.31
C SER A 192 -21.07 14.38 21.93
N ALA A 193 -21.32 14.59 20.65
CA ALA A 193 -22.41 15.44 20.16
C ALA A 193 -23.76 14.71 20.03
N ASP A 194 -23.74 13.37 19.96
CA ASP A 194 -24.96 12.54 19.91
C ASP A 194 -25.42 12.11 21.32
N ALA A 195 -24.71 12.52 22.38
CA ALA A 195 -25.00 12.18 23.79
C ALA A 195 -25.51 13.36 24.62
N GLU A 196 -25.68 14.56 24.04
CA GLU A 196 -26.38 15.73 24.58
C GLU A 196 -27.72 15.92 23.84
#